data_7291d421afeaf345b10b480e64b3946d
#
_entry.id   7291d421afeaf345b10b480e64b3946d
#
_cell.length_a   1.000
_cell.length_b   1.000
_cell.length_c   1.000
_cell.angle_alpha   90.00
_cell.angle_beta   90.00
_cell.angle_gamma   90.00
#
_symmetry.space_group_name_H-M   'P 1'
#
loop_
_entity.id
_entity.type
_entity.pdbx_description
1 polymer ?
#
loop_
_entity_poly.entity_id
_entity_poly.type
_entity_poly.pdbx_seq_one_letter_code
_entity_poly.pdbx_strand_id
1 'polypeptide(L)'
;MVRKMTAMLAYHGFSKGTFIGHSYGTSWLSYMCKYAQSAVAALLFLDPICFCLYHPHLTKSFVYHQPDPGSVAFIVRTDMMVSWTIQRAFPWTWIVLFLEQIRVPCTVFIG
;
A
#
# COMPACT_ATOMS: atom_id res chain seq x y z
N MET A 1 -1.68 2.94 -13.37
CA MET A 1 -2.24 3.67 -12.21
C MET A 1 -1.52 4.99 -11.97
N VAL A 2 -0.22 5.03 -11.71
CA VAL A 2 0.55 6.27 -11.49
C VAL A 2 0.24 7.34 -12.56
N ARG A 3 0.27 6.96 -13.84
CA ARG A 3 -0.11 7.85 -14.95
C ARG A 3 -1.53 8.44 -14.82
N LYS A 4 -2.49 7.68 -14.29
CA LYS A 4 -3.86 8.20 -14.08
C LYS A 4 -3.91 9.19 -12.93
N MET A 5 -3.17 8.97 -11.86
CA MET A 5 -3.09 9.89 -10.73
C MET A 5 -2.41 11.20 -11.11
N THR A 6 -1.31 11.14 -11.86
CA THR A 6 -0.64 12.36 -12.35
C THR A 6 -1.48 13.10 -13.38
N ALA A 7 -2.20 12.39 -14.26
CA ALA A 7 -3.12 13.00 -15.20
C ALA A 7 -4.31 13.68 -14.50
N MET A 8 -4.83 13.09 -13.42
CA MET A 8 -5.88 13.70 -12.60
C MET A 8 -5.40 15.00 -11.95
N LEU A 9 -4.20 15.03 -11.36
CA LEU A 9 -3.61 16.26 -10.82
C LEU A 9 -3.52 17.34 -11.90
N ALA A 10 -2.95 16.98 -13.05
CA ALA A 10 -2.78 17.92 -14.17
C ALA A 10 -4.12 18.45 -14.70
N TYR A 11 -5.14 17.58 -14.79
CA TYR A 11 -6.50 17.97 -15.19
C TYR A 11 -7.09 19.04 -14.27
N HIS A 12 -6.82 18.95 -12.96
CA HIS A 12 -7.26 19.93 -11.97
C HIS A 12 -6.27 21.10 -11.78
N GLY A 13 -5.25 21.23 -12.61
CA GLY A 13 -4.29 22.34 -12.56
C GLY A 13 -3.22 22.21 -11.47
N PHE A 14 -3.07 21.03 -10.86
CA PHE A 14 -2.07 20.78 -9.83
C PHE A 14 -0.85 20.07 -10.40
N SER A 15 0.34 20.55 -10.05
CA SER A 15 1.61 19.86 -10.36
C SER A 15 2.01 18.85 -9.29
N LYS A 16 1.56 19.06 -8.05
CA LYS A 16 1.84 18.19 -6.90
C LYS A 16 0.60 18.06 -6.03
N GLY A 17 0.53 16.94 -5.28
CA GLY A 17 -0.53 16.70 -4.31
C GLY A 17 -0.02 16.00 -3.06
N THR A 18 -0.73 16.17 -1.95
CA THR A 18 -0.56 15.35 -0.75
C THR A 18 -1.41 14.10 -0.89
N PHE A 19 -0.80 12.94 -0.69
CA PHE A 19 -1.49 11.67 -0.81
C PHE A 19 -1.65 11.01 0.55
N ILE A 20 -2.86 10.56 0.82
CA ILE A 20 -3.23 9.82 2.04
C ILE A 20 -3.59 8.40 1.63
N GLY A 21 -2.97 7.41 2.26
CA GLY A 21 -3.26 6.00 2.02
C GLY A 21 -3.49 5.26 3.32
N HIS A 22 -4.54 4.45 3.36
CA HIS A 22 -4.87 3.57 4.47
C HIS A 22 -4.73 2.11 4.04
N SER A 23 -4.08 1.29 4.86
CA SER A 23 -3.94 -0.16 4.65
C SER A 23 -3.43 -0.48 3.24
N TYR A 24 -4.21 -1.20 2.43
CA TYR A 24 -3.86 -1.50 1.04
C TYR A 24 -3.62 -0.25 0.17
N GLY A 25 -4.29 0.87 0.47
CA GLY A 25 -4.07 2.15 -0.21
C GLY A 25 -2.63 2.66 -0.11
N THR A 26 -1.87 2.23 0.90
CA THR A 26 -0.45 2.60 1.04
C THR A 26 0.45 1.98 -0.03
N SER A 27 0.04 0.90 -0.65
CA SER A 27 0.74 0.34 -1.82
C SER A 27 0.75 1.31 -3.00
N TRP A 28 -0.31 2.12 -3.14
CA TRP A 28 -0.39 3.15 -4.17
C TRP A 28 0.58 4.31 -3.89
N LEU A 29 0.76 4.65 -2.62
CA LEU A 29 1.75 5.64 -2.20
C LEU A 29 3.17 5.15 -2.51
N SER A 30 3.43 3.86 -2.29
CA SER A 30 4.70 3.24 -2.68
C SER A 30 4.99 3.42 -4.18
N TYR A 31 4.00 3.17 -5.04
CA TYR A 31 4.15 3.39 -6.47
C TYR A 31 4.37 4.86 -6.82
N MET A 32 3.69 5.79 -6.15
CA MET A 32 3.91 7.22 -6.37
C MET A 32 5.33 7.64 -5.97
N CYS A 33 5.86 7.12 -4.85
CA CYS A 33 7.25 7.34 -4.45
C CYS A 33 8.25 6.83 -5.48
N LYS A 34 8.02 5.66 -6.05
CA LYS A 34 8.95 5.03 -6.97
C LYS A 34 8.93 5.64 -8.37
N TYR A 35 7.77 6.01 -8.86
CA TYR A 35 7.57 6.30 -10.27
C TYR A 35 7.09 7.72 -10.59
N ALA A 36 6.65 8.49 -9.60
CA ALA A 36 6.15 9.85 -9.79
C ALA A 36 6.40 10.76 -8.58
N GLN A 37 7.56 10.66 -7.98
CA GLN A 37 7.90 11.43 -6.78
C GLN A 37 7.81 12.94 -6.99
N SER A 38 8.07 13.43 -8.20
CA SER A 38 7.94 14.85 -8.55
C SER A 38 6.51 15.38 -8.41
N ALA A 39 5.51 14.50 -8.51
CA ALA A 39 4.09 14.85 -8.33
C ALA A 39 3.61 14.74 -6.86
N VAL A 40 4.49 14.35 -5.94
CA VAL A 40 4.16 14.18 -4.53
C VAL A 40 4.66 15.38 -3.74
N ALA A 41 3.76 16.05 -3.01
CA ALA A 41 4.11 17.13 -2.08
C ALA A 41 4.38 16.58 -0.67
N ALA A 42 3.52 15.68 -0.18
CA ALA A 42 3.66 15.02 1.11
C ALA A 42 2.88 13.68 1.10
N LEU A 43 3.19 12.81 2.06
CA LEU A 43 2.57 11.51 2.22
C LEU A 43 2.05 11.32 3.65
N LEU A 44 0.87 10.71 3.74
CA LEU A 44 0.30 10.26 5.00
C LEU A 44 -0.06 8.78 4.88
N PHE A 45 0.60 7.97 5.69
CA PHE A 45 0.41 6.53 5.76
C PHE A 45 -0.40 6.19 7.01
N LEU A 46 -1.52 5.51 6.83
CA LEU A 46 -2.38 5.01 7.90
C LEU A 46 -2.38 3.48 7.84
N ASP A 47 -1.91 2.83 8.91
CA ASP A 47 -1.75 1.37 8.99
C ASP A 47 -1.08 0.77 7.74
N PRO A 48 0.13 1.23 7.39
CA PRO A 48 0.75 0.90 6.12
C PRO A 48 1.16 -0.57 6.03
N ILE A 49 0.86 -1.18 4.90
CA ILE A 49 1.32 -2.52 4.55
C ILE A 49 2.61 -2.52 3.71
N CYS A 50 3.00 -1.38 3.16
CA CYS A 50 4.13 -1.29 2.24
C CYS A 50 5.50 -1.31 2.92
N PHE A 51 5.56 -1.08 4.22
CA PHE A 51 6.80 -1.14 5.00
C PHE A 51 7.08 -2.54 5.53
N CYS A 52 8.35 -2.85 5.71
CA CYS A 52 8.82 -4.09 6.34
C CYS A 52 8.37 -5.39 5.67
N LEU A 53 7.85 -5.36 4.44
CA LEU A 53 7.43 -6.58 3.73
C LEU A 53 8.58 -7.54 3.42
N TYR A 54 9.82 -7.10 3.57
CA TYR A 54 11.00 -7.95 3.49
C TYR A 54 11.21 -8.82 4.75
N HIS A 55 10.47 -8.55 5.84
CA HIS A 55 10.48 -9.38 7.03
C HIS A 55 9.60 -10.63 6.83
N PRO A 56 10.19 -11.83 6.77
CA PRO A 56 9.43 -13.06 6.48
C PRO A 56 8.33 -13.32 7.49
N HIS A 57 8.55 -12.97 8.77
CA HIS A 57 7.58 -13.18 9.83
C HIS A 57 6.29 -12.37 9.61
N LEU A 58 6.42 -11.09 9.24
CA LEU A 58 5.25 -10.23 9.01
C LEU A 58 4.44 -10.72 7.81
N THR A 59 5.12 -11.00 6.70
CA THR A 59 4.47 -11.48 5.48
C THR A 59 3.81 -12.84 5.71
N LYS A 60 4.51 -13.77 6.38
CA LYS A 60 3.97 -15.09 6.71
C LYS A 60 2.76 -15.00 7.63
N SER A 61 2.82 -14.18 8.68
CA SER A 61 1.69 -13.98 9.59
C SER A 61 0.49 -13.43 8.84
N PHE A 62 0.68 -12.40 8.03
CA PHE A 62 -0.43 -11.83 7.24
C PHE A 62 -1.03 -12.84 6.26
N VAL A 63 -0.20 -13.60 5.54
CA VAL A 63 -0.66 -14.53 4.49
C VAL A 63 -1.38 -15.75 5.08
N TYR A 64 -0.86 -16.31 6.18
CA TYR A 64 -1.33 -17.59 6.73
C TYR A 64 -2.12 -17.48 8.04
N HIS A 65 -2.26 -16.27 8.59
CA HIS A 65 -3.12 -16.08 9.77
C HIS A 65 -4.57 -16.41 9.41
N GLN A 66 -5.16 -17.30 10.18
CA GLN A 66 -6.58 -17.63 10.10
C GLN A 66 -7.34 -16.75 11.10
N PRO A 67 -8.22 -15.87 10.62
CA PRO A 67 -9.05 -15.05 11.50
C PRO A 67 -10.09 -15.91 12.26
N ASP A 68 -10.57 -15.37 13.35
CA ASP A 68 -11.58 -16.04 14.16
C ASP A 68 -12.86 -16.32 13.35
N PRO A 69 -13.43 -17.54 13.48
CA PRO A 69 -14.70 -17.88 12.85
C PRO A 69 -15.82 -16.89 13.20
N GLY A 70 -16.58 -16.47 12.20
CA GLY A 70 -17.67 -15.50 12.37
C GLY A 70 -17.26 -14.04 12.19
N SER A 71 -15.98 -13.72 12.10
CA SER A 71 -15.53 -12.36 11.72
C SER A 71 -15.67 -12.10 10.22
N VAL A 72 -15.83 -10.83 9.83
CA VAL A 72 -15.79 -10.44 8.42
C VAL A 72 -14.47 -10.85 7.77
N ALA A 73 -13.38 -10.73 8.50
CA ALA A 73 -12.07 -11.15 8.04
C ALA A 73 -12.01 -12.67 7.74
N PHE A 74 -12.74 -13.50 8.51
CA PHE A 74 -12.85 -14.92 8.26
C PHE A 74 -13.54 -15.19 6.92
N ILE A 75 -14.70 -14.55 6.67
CA ILE A 75 -15.44 -14.71 5.41
C ILE A 75 -14.55 -14.32 4.22
N VAL A 76 -13.89 -13.17 4.30
CA VAL A 76 -13.01 -12.68 3.23
C VAL A 76 -11.82 -13.61 2.99
N ARG A 77 -11.21 -14.12 4.05
CA ARG A 77 -10.00 -14.96 3.96
C ARG A 77 -10.25 -16.42 3.61
N THR A 78 -11.46 -16.91 3.85
CA THR A 78 -11.87 -18.26 3.44
C THR A 78 -12.39 -18.29 2.00
N ASP A 79 -12.69 -17.14 1.40
CA ASP A 79 -12.96 -17.08 -0.02
C ASP A 79 -11.74 -17.56 -0.83
N MET A 80 -11.96 -18.54 -1.70
CA MET A 80 -10.89 -19.19 -2.44
C MET A 80 -10.14 -18.22 -3.36
N MET A 81 -10.83 -17.29 -4.00
CA MET A 81 -10.22 -16.34 -4.94
C MET A 81 -9.40 -15.28 -4.21
N VAL A 82 -9.91 -14.79 -3.08
CA VAL A 82 -9.19 -13.83 -2.23
C VAL A 82 -7.95 -14.49 -1.65
N SER A 83 -8.09 -15.69 -1.09
CA SER A 83 -6.98 -16.46 -0.54
C SER A 83 -5.90 -16.73 -1.59
N TRP A 84 -6.29 -17.17 -2.77
CA TRP A 84 -5.36 -17.39 -3.89
C TRP A 84 -4.65 -16.10 -4.29
N THR A 85 -5.39 -14.99 -4.40
CA THR A 85 -4.83 -13.68 -4.75
C THR A 85 -3.77 -13.25 -3.74
N ILE A 86 -4.08 -13.33 -2.45
CA ILE A 86 -3.15 -12.92 -1.38
C ILE A 86 -1.91 -13.82 -1.37
N GLN A 87 -2.08 -15.13 -1.54
CA GLN A 87 -0.97 -16.08 -1.41
C GLN A 87 -0.12 -16.21 -2.67
N ARG A 88 -0.68 -16.02 -3.84
CA ARG A 88 -0.03 -16.36 -5.12
C ARG A 88 0.12 -15.21 -6.09
N ALA A 89 -0.85 -14.30 -6.14
CA ALA A 89 -0.90 -13.24 -7.14
C ALA A 89 -0.60 -11.85 -6.57
N PHE A 90 -0.47 -11.71 -5.25
CA PHE A 90 -0.23 -10.41 -4.64
C PHE A 90 1.19 -9.91 -4.93
N PRO A 91 1.36 -8.69 -5.42
CA PRO A 91 2.64 -8.18 -5.89
C PRO A 91 3.53 -7.67 -4.72
N TRP A 92 3.83 -8.50 -3.74
CA TRP A 92 4.55 -8.17 -2.51
C TRP A 92 5.85 -7.40 -2.76
N THR A 93 6.66 -7.85 -3.69
CA THR A 93 7.96 -7.23 -4.01
C THR A 93 7.82 -5.86 -4.67
N TRP A 94 6.73 -5.63 -5.38
CA TRP A 94 6.51 -4.37 -6.06
C TRP A 94 6.01 -3.25 -5.15
N ILE A 95 5.30 -3.62 -4.08
CA ILE A 95 4.71 -2.64 -3.15
C ILE A 95 5.61 -2.32 -1.96
N VAL A 96 6.67 -3.10 -1.71
CA VAL A 96 7.61 -2.80 -0.63
C VAL A 96 8.23 -1.40 -0.83
N LEU A 97 8.24 -0.59 0.22
CA LEU A 97 8.80 0.76 0.21
C LEU A 97 9.88 0.85 1.28
N PHE A 98 11.08 1.22 0.85
CA PHE A 98 12.19 1.49 1.76
C PHE A 98 12.21 2.98 2.12
N LEU A 99 12.64 3.30 3.34
CA LEU A 99 12.65 4.67 3.83
C LEU A 99 13.50 5.60 2.96
N GLU A 100 14.59 5.09 2.40
CA GLU A 100 15.49 5.82 1.52
C GLU A 100 14.84 6.24 0.19
N GLN A 101 13.74 5.61 -0.17
CA GLN A 101 12.98 5.94 -1.36
C GLN A 101 12.01 7.11 -1.14
N ILE A 102 11.78 7.50 0.12
CA ILE A 102 10.88 8.60 0.48
C ILE A 102 11.72 9.87 0.60
N ARG A 103 11.57 10.77 -0.37
CA ARG A 103 12.31 12.05 -0.42
C ARG A 103 11.39 13.26 -0.22
N VAL A 104 10.22 13.04 0.34
CA VAL A 104 9.22 14.08 0.62
C VAL A 104 8.78 13.96 2.08
N PRO A 105 8.24 15.01 2.69
CA PRO A 105 7.67 14.91 4.03
C PRO A 105 6.66 13.78 4.12
N CYS A 106 6.78 12.95 5.15
CA CYS A 106 5.84 11.88 5.37
C CYS A 106 5.52 11.71 6.86
N THR A 107 4.30 11.28 7.14
CA THR A 107 3.84 10.90 8.47
C THR A 107 3.26 9.49 8.41
N VAL A 108 3.55 8.68 9.42
CA VAL A 108 3.09 7.31 9.54
C VAL A 108 2.31 7.16 10.82
N PHE A 109 1.08 6.67 10.72
CA PHE A 109 0.24 6.26 11.85
C PHE A 109 0.08 4.75 11.83
N ILE A 110 0.25 4.13 12.99
CA ILE A 110 0.08 2.70 13.22
C ILE A 110 -0.92 2.57 14.37
N GLY A 111 -2.07 1.93 14.13
CA GLY A 111 -3.12 1.64 15.09
C GLY A 111 -2.99 0.25 15.72
#